data_5e6e4c29955616842d9dc78ac137d791
#
_entry.id   5e6e4c29955616842d9dc78ac137d791
#
_cell.length_a   1.000
_cell.length_b   1.000
_cell.length_c   1.000
_cell.angle_alpha   90.00
_cell.angle_beta   90.00
_cell.angle_gamma   90.00
#
_symmetry.space_group_name_H-M   'P 1'
#
loop_
_entity.id
_entity.type
_entity.pdbx_description
1 polymer ?
#
loop_
_entity_poly.entity_id
_entity_poly.type
_entity_poly.pdbx_seq_one_letter_code
_entity_poly.pdbx_strand_id
1 'polypeptide(L)'
;MAFVIQSRFPRTVRRARRMSDSLDSVGKHAVFYAQALASMPRALVHYRTETIRLIAEISMGTGALAVIGGTVVIVGFLTLFAGGTIAVQGYSSLGNIGVEALTGFFSAFINVRIAAPVISGIGLAATIGAGSTAQLGAMRVSEEIDALETMAIRPVPFLVGTRVLAGMIAIVPLYALAVIASFVAARFATVVIYGQSAGVYDHYFSTFLIPSDILWSFAQAIFMALAVMMIHTYYGYFAAGGPVGVGVAVGNAVRASLVAVVTVTLLISLAIYGTSGNFHLSG
;
A
#
# COMPACT_ATOMS: atom_id res chain seq x y z
N MET A 1 29.04 -4.51 40.28
CA MET A 1 29.30 -5.66 39.37
C MET A 1 29.05 -5.30 37.87
N ALA A 2 28.06 -4.51 37.52
CA ALA A 2 27.80 -4.08 36.13
C ALA A 2 28.93 -3.25 35.48
N PHE A 3 29.62 -2.38 36.26
CA PHE A 3 30.69 -1.51 35.76
C PHE A 3 31.97 -2.29 35.35
N VAL A 4 32.26 -3.43 35.96
CA VAL A 4 33.44 -4.27 35.68
C VAL A 4 33.26 -5.08 34.38
N ILE A 5 32.02 -5.48 34.05
CA ILE A 5 31.69 -6.21 32.81
C ILE A 5 31.78 -5.29 31.59
N GLN A 6 31.43 -4.01 31.79
CA GLN A 6 31.45 -3.00 30.72
C GLN A 6 32.87 -2.66 30.25
N SER A 7 33.86 -2.71 31.15
CA SER A 7 35.27 -2.42 30.85
C SER A 7 36.00 -3.60 30.19
N ARG A 8 35.58 -4.84 30.45
CA ARG A 8 36.27 -6.05 30.00
C ARG A 8 35.80 -6.55 28.60
N PHE A 9 34.53 -6.25 28.21
CA PHE A 9 33.95 -6.69 26.94
C PHE A 9 33.09 -5.60 26.26
N PRO A 10 33.69 -4.47 25.83
CA PRO A 10 32.92 -3.33 25.34
C PRO A 10 32.17 -3.63 23.99
N ARG A 11 32.65 -4.58 23.22
CA ARG A 11 32.00 -4.95 21.94
C ARG A 11 30.77 -5.83 22.14
N THR A 12 30.81 -6.76 23.08
CA THR A 12 29.67 -7.65 23.40
C THR A 12 28.56 -6.90 24.10
N VAL A 13 28.89 -6.02 25.05
CA VAL A 13 27.93 -5.16 25.74
C VAL A 13 27.26 -4.20 24.76
N ARG A 14 28.00 -3.60 23.83
CA ARG A 14 27.41 -2.77 22.76
C ARG A 14 26.50 -3.56 21.82
N ARG A 15 26.84 -4.80 21.47
CA ARG A 15 25.96 -5.67 20.67
C ARG A 15 24.69 -6.04 21.42
N ALA A 16 24.81 -6.45 22.67
CA ALA A 16 23.66 -6.77 23.52
C ALA A 16 22.73 -5.56 23.70
N ARG A 17 23.29 -4.37 23.95
CA ARG A 17 22.51 -3.13 24.02
C ARG A 17 21.81 -2.80 22.71
N ARG A 18 22.49 -2.91 21.56
CA ARG A 18 21.86 -2.71 20.25
C ARG A 18 20.75 -3.71 19.97
N MET A 19 20.90 -4.97 20.39
CA MET A 19 19.83 -5.96 20.28
C MET A 19 18.66 -5.63 21.19
N SER A 20 18.90 -5.22 22.44
CA SER A 20 17.86 -4.76 23.37
C SER A 20 17.11 -3.55 22.79
N ASP A 21 17.85 -2.52 22.33
CA ASP A 21 17.26 -1.31 21.74
C ASP A 21 16.44 -1.63 20.48
N SER A 22 16.89 -2.61 19.69
CA SER A 22 16.13 -3.08 18.52
C SER A 22 14.86 -3.83 18.92
N LEU A 23 14.93 -4.69 19.93
CA LEU A 23 13.76 -5.41 20.46
C LEU A 23 12.75 -4.45 21.08
N ASP A 24 13.21 -3.46 21.83
CA ASP A 24 12.35 -2.41 22.39
C ASP A 24 11.67 -1.59 21.30
N SER A 25 12.39 -1.28 20.24
CA SER A 25 11.81 -0.61 19.07
C SER A 25 10.73 -1.44 18.40
N VAL A 26 10.99 -2.73 18.14
CA VAL A 26 10.00 -3.65 17.58
C VAL A 26 8.79 -3.80 18.51
N GLY A 27 9.03 -3.89 19.83
CA GLY A 27 7.97 -3.93 20.84
C GLY A 27 7.06 -2.70 20.79
N LYS A 28 7.64 -1.51 20.69
CA LYS A 28 6.88 -0.25 20.57
C LYS A 28 6.01 -0.21 19.31
N HIS A 29 6.56 -0.64 18.15
CA HIS A 29 5.79 -0.75 16.93
C HIS A 29 4.62 -1.74 17.08
N ALA A 30 4.89 -2.93 17.63
CA ALA A 30 3.87 -3.96 17.81
C ALA A 30 2.73 -3.52 18.72
N VAL A 31 3.05 -2.88 19.85
CA VAL A 31 2.07 -2.34 20.79
C VAL A 31 1.23 -1.25 20.14
N PHE A 32 1.87 -0.32 19.43
CA PHE A 32 1.14 0.74 18.72
C PHE A 32 0.21 0.17 17.65
N TYR A 33 0.68 -0.77 16.83
CA TYR A 33 -0.15 -1.38 15.79
C TYR A 33 -1.32 -2.19 16.39
N ALA A 34 -1.07 -2.91 17.49
CA ALA A 34 -2.15 -3.61 18.20
C ALA A 34 -3.20 -2.63 18.76
N GLN A 35 -2.75 -1.52 19.36
CA GLN A 35 -3.65 -0.47 19.84
C GLN A 35 -4.43 0.20 18.70
N ALA A 36 -3.77 0.48 17.58
CA ALA A 36 -4.41 1.05 16.40
C ALA A 36 -5.49 0.11 15.86
N LEU A 37 -5.19 -1.17 15.67
CA LEU A 37 -6.16 -2.19 15.23
C LEU A 37 -7.33 -2.33 16.21
N ALA A 38 -7.04 -2.44 17.51
CA ALA A 38 -8.07 -2.54 18.54
C ALA A 38 -8.93 -1.26 18.65
N SER A 39 -8.44 -0.15 18.13
CA SER A 39 -9.16 1.13 18.12
C SER A 39 -10.11 1.30 16.93
N MET A 40 -9.94 0.53 15.85
CA MET A 40 -10.73 0.68 14.62
C MET A 40 -12.24 0.54 14.84
N PRO A 41 -12.77 -0.45 15.59
CA PRO A 41 -14.20 -0.53 15.87
C PRO A 41 -14.72 0.71 16.60
N ARG A 42 -13.90 1.27 17.51
CA ARG A 42 -14.25 2.49 18.24
C ARG A 42 -14.24 3.71 17.33
N ALA A 43 -13.30 3.80 16.39
CA ALA A 43 -13.28 4.84 15.38
C ALA A 43 -14.52 4.81 14.49
N LEU A 44 -14.98 3.63 14.08
CA LEU A 44 -16.21 3.46 13.29
C LEU A 44 -17.48 3.88 14.04
N VAL A 45 -17.58 3.56 15.34
CA VAL A 45 -18.81 3.79 16.10
C VAL A 45 -18.85 5.20 16.72
N HIS A 46 -17.78 5.61 17.40
CA HIS A 46 -17.76 6.85 18.19
C HIS A 46 -17.23 8.05 17.40
N TYR A 47 -16.34 7.83 16.40
CA TYR A 47 -15.73 8.91 15.61
C TYR A 47 -16.15 8.86 14.13
N ARG A 48 -17.37 8.35 13.87
CA ARG A 48 -17.91 8.21 12.50
C ARG A 48 -17.88 9.50 11.70
N THR A 49 -18.21 10.62 12.33
CA THR A 49 -18.25 11.94 11.67
C THR A 49 -16.84 12.34 11.20
N GLU A 50 -15.82 12.14 12.03
CA GLU A 50 -14.44 12.41 11.68
C GLU A 50 -13.94 11.44 10.60
N THR A 51 -14.30 10.16 10.72
CA THR A 51 -13.97 9.15 9.69
C THR A 51 -14.56 9.52 8.34
N ILE A 52 -15.85 9.90 8.30
CA ILE A 52 -16.53 10.35 7.07
C ILE A 52 -15.90 11.63 6.54
N ARG A 53 -15.55 12.58 7.41
CA ARG A 53 -14.86 13.81 7.03
C ARG A 53 -13.52 13.52 6.38
N LEU A 54 -12.72 12.64 6.97
CA LEU A 54 -11.43 12.23 6.39
C LEU A 54 -11.61 11.48 5.08
N ILE A 55 -12.60 10.59 4.96
CA ILE A 55 -12.92 9.92 3.70
C ILE A 55 -13.32 10.96 2.65
N ALA A 56 -14.17 11.93 3.00
CA ALA A 56 -14.57 13.00 2.09
C ALA A 56 -13.38 13.89 1.72
N GLU A 57 -12.53 14.24 2.68
CA GLU A 57 -11.29 15.00 2.46
C GLU A 57 -10.32 14.25 1.54
N ILE A 58 -10.14 12.98 1.76
CA ILE A 58 -9.35 12.09 0.90
C ILE A 58 -10.03 11.90 -0.46
N SER A 59 -11.36 11.83 -0.53
CA SER A 59 -12.12 11.53 -1.75
C SER A 59 -12.58 12.76 -2.53
N MET A 60 -12.85 13.91 -1.90
CA MET A 60 -13.46 15.08 -2.54
C MET A 60 -12.84 16.42 -2.08
N GLY A 61 -11.84 16.44 -1.23
CA GLY A 61 -11.31 17.51 -0.39
C GLY A 61 -11.25 18.94 -0.91
N THR A 62 -11.36 19.86 -0.02
CA THR A 62 -11.28 21.31 -0.21
C THR A 62 -9.83 21.80 -0.43
N GLY A 63 -9.36 21.75 -1.55
CA GLY A 63 -7.95 21.85 -2.00
C GLY A 63 -7.51 20.53 -2.60
N ALA A 64 -8.34 19.54 -2.54
CA ALA A 64 -8.16 18.14 -2.82
C ALA A 64 -8.48 17.74 -4.25
N LEU A 65 -9.04 18.59 -5.08
CA LEU A 65 -8.89 18.42 -6.53
C LEU A 65 -7.41 18.32 -6.91
N ALA A 66 -6.50 18.92 -6.12
CA ALA A 66 -5.07 18.74 -6.30
C ALA A 66 -4.54 17.43 -5.68
N VAL A 67 -5.07 16.96 -4.54
CA VAL A 67 -4.55 15.75 -3.87
C VAL A 67 -5.19 14.48 -4.41
N ILE A 68 -6.49 14.46 -4.68
CA ILE A 68 -7.15 13.30 -5.31
C ILE A 68 -6.90 13.31 -6.80
N GLY A 69 -6.99 14.44 -7.45
CA GLY A 69 -6.54 14.57 -8.83
C GLY A 69 -5.12 14.05 -8.97
N GLY A 70 -4.23 14.41 -8.03
CA GLY A 70 -2.86 13.92 -7.96
C GLY A 70 -2.76 12.42 -7.74
N THR A 71 -3.44 11.85 -6.75
CA THR A 71 -3.36 10.40 -6.46
C THR A 71 -3.96 9.56 -7.59
N VAL A 72 -5.15 9.90 -8.05
CA VAL A 72 -5.85 9.19 -9.13
C VAL A 72 -5.05 9.28 -10.43
N VAL A 73 -4.54 10.47 -10.75
CA VAL A 73 -3.71 10.69 -11.95
C VAL A 73 -2.41 9.90 -11.86
N ILE A 74 -1.72 9.94 -10.71
CA ILE A 74 -0.47 9.20 -10.52
C ILE A 74 -0.71 7.70 -10.64
N VAL A 75 -1.70 7.14 -9.94
CA VAL A 75 -2.02 5.71 -9.99
C VAL A 75 -2.48 5.32 -11.40
N GLY A 76 -3.37 6.10 -12.02
CA GLY A 76 -3.83 5.86 -13.39
C GLY A 76 -2.69 5.86 -14.39
N PHE A 77 -1.81 6.86 -14.32
CA PHE A 77 -0.67 6.99 -15.22
C PHE A 77 0.32 5.82 -15.04
N LEU A 78 0.71 5.53 -13.79
CA LEU A 78 1.62 4.42 -13.49
C LEU A 78 1.06 3.08 -13.97
N THR A 79 -0.24 2.85 -13.78
CA THR A 79 -0.86 1.59 -14.22
C THR A 79 -1.06 1.50 -15.72
N LEU A 80 -1.35 2.60 -16.41
CA LEU A 80 -1.35 2.65 -17.87
C LEU A 80 0.02 2.25 -18.43
N PHE A 81 1.09 2.84 -17.92
CA PHE A 81 2.45 2.51 -18.36
C PHE A 81 2.84 1.08 -18.01
N ALA A 82 2.54 0.62 -16.80
CA ALA A 82 2.85 -0.74 -16.39
C ALA A 82 2.08 -1.77 -17.21
N GLY A 83 0.77 -1.59 -17.39
CA GLY A 83 -0.06 -2.46 -18.22
C GLY A 83 0.40 -2.51 -19.68
N GLY A 84 0.72 -1.35 -20.25
CA GLY A 84 1.31 -1.26 -21.58
C GLY A 84 2.67 -1.95 -21.67
N THR A 85 3.56 -1.73 -20.72
CA THR A 85 4.89 -2.38 -20.69
C THR A 85 4.78 -3.89 -20.54
N ILE A 86 3.88 -4.38 -19.69
CA ILE A 86 3.61 -5.83 -19.52
C ILE A 86 3.14 -6.44 -20.84
N ALA A 87 2.25 -5.75 -21.56
CA ALA A 87 1.76 -6.22 -22.85
C ALA A 87 2.87 -6.23 -23.93
N VAL A 88 3.67 -5.16 -24.01
CA VAL A 88 4.81 -5.07 -24.94
C VAL A 88 5.83 -6.16 -24.65
N GLN A 89 6.22 -6.33 -23.40
CA GLN A 89 7.18 -7.35 -23.00
C GLN A 89 6.61 -8.76 -23.18
N GLY A 90 5.33 -8.95 -22.84
CA GLY A 90 4.62 -10.22 -23.04
C GLY A 90 4.57 -10.61 -24.50
N TYR A 91 4.13 -9.70 -25.37
CA TYR A 91 4.05 -9.93 -26.82
C TYR A 91 5.41 -10.29 -27.41
N SER A 92 6.45 -9.54 -27.07
CA SER A 92 7.81 -9.80 -27.57
C SER A 92 8.38 -11.12 -27.07
N SER A 93 8.20 -11.43 -25.77
CA SER A 93 8.70 -12.66 -25.17
C SER A 93 7.99 -13.91 -25.72
N LEU A 94 6.67 -13.84 -25.87
CA LEU A 94 5.85 -14.93 -26.41
C LEU A 94 6.06 -15.09 -27.93
N GLY A 95 6.29 -14.00 -28.65
CA GLY A 95 6.62 -14.01 -30.07
C GLY A 95 7.92 -14.74 -30.38
N ASN A 96 8.92 -14.67 -29.50
CA ASN A 96 10.19 -15.39 -29.66
C ASN A 96 10.01 -16.93 -29.71
N ILE A 97 8.92 -17.44 -29.19
CA ILE A 97 8.57 -18.87 -29.18
C ILE A 97 7.32 -19.18 -30.02
N GLY A 98 6.81 -18.18 -30.79
CA GLY A 98 5.70 -18.35 -31.72
C GLY A 98 4.32 -18.49 -31.07
N VAL A 99 4.14 -17.96 -29.83
CA VAL A 99 2.87 -18.02 -29.08
C VAL A 99 2.39 -16.64 -28.62
N GLU A 100 2.64 -15.62 -29.42
CA GLU A 100 2.24 -14.23 -29.15
C GLU A 100 0.71 -14.08 -28.96
N ALA A 101 -0.08 -15.01 -29.46
CA ALA A 101 -1.51 -15.08 -29.21
C ALA A 101 -1.88 -15.10 -27.72
N LEU A 102 -1.01 -15.64 -26.88
CA LEU A 102 -1.20 -15.72 -25.42
C LEU A 102 -0.96 -14.39 -24.68
N THR A 103 -0.72 -13.28 -25.36
CA THR A 103 -0.49 -11.98 -24.69
C THR A 103 -1.71 -11.56 -23.86
N GLY A 104 -2.94 -11.90 -24.29
CA GLY A 104 -4.14 -11.68 -23.48
C GLY A 104 -4.11 -12.40 -22.13
N PHE A 105 -3.68 -13.66 -22.10
CA PHE A 105 -3.43 -14.41 -20.86
C PHE A 105 -2.41 -13.71 -19.96
N PHE A 106 -1.25 -13.37 -20.54
CA PHE A 106 -0.16 -12.73 -19.79
C PHE A 106 -0.62 -11.42 -19.15
N SER A 107 -1.43 -10.64 -19.90
CA SER A 107 -2.03 -9.41 -19.42
C SER A 107 -3.02 -9.67 -18.26
N ALA A 108 -3.95 -10.60 -18.41
CA ALA A 108 -4.93 -10.93 -17.37
C ALA A 108 -4.23 -11.41 -16.08
N PHE A 109 -3.23 -12.26 -16.23
CA PHE A 109 -2.54 -12.88 -15.10
C PHE A 109 -1.68 -11.88 -14.29
N ILE A 110 -0.78 -11.14 -14.96
CA ILE A 110 0.20 -10.28 -14.28
C ILE A 110 -0.45 -9.00 -13.77
N ASN A 111 -1.34 -8.37 -14.56
CA ASN A 111 -1.97 -7.14 -14.15
C ASN A 111 -2.83 -7.33 -12.89
N VAL A 112 -3.60 -8.43 -12.80
CA VAL A 112 -4.45 -8.69 -11.63
C VAL A 112 -3.61 -9.07 -10.41
N ARG A 113 -2.70 -10.01 -10.55
CA ARG A 113 -2.01 -10.59 -9.38
C ARG A 113 -0.88 -9.74 -8.83
N ILE A 114 -0.27 -8.90 -9.67
CA ILE A 114 0.94 -8.15 -9.30
C ILE A 114 0.77 -6.65 -9.56
N ALA A 115 0.57 -6.23 -10.82
CA ALA A 115 0.71 -4.83 -11.18
C ALA A 115 -0.32 -3.92 -10.50
N ALA A 116 -1.61 -4.24 -10.60
CA ALA A 116 -2.66 -3.39 -10.06
C ALA A 116 -2.59 -3.24 -8.51
N PRO A 117 -2.49 -4.33 -7.71
CA PRO A 117 -2.40 -4.18 -6.26
C PRO A 117 -1.12 -3.47 -5.82
N VAL A 118 0.03 -3.76 -6.43
CA VAL A 118 1.30 -3.13 -6.06
C VAL A 118 1.28 -1.64 -6.37
N ILE A 119 0.85 -1.24 -7.57
CA ILE A 119 0.85 0.18 -7.97
C ILE A 119 -0.18 0.97 -7.17
N SER A 120 -1.36 0.41 -6.88
CA SER A 120 -2.33 1.06 -6.00
C SER A 120 -1.80 1.24 -4.57
N GLY A 121 -1.08 0.24 -4.04
CA GLY A 121 -0.42 0.31 -2.74
C GLY A 121 0.70 1.37 -2.70
N ILE A 122 1.54 1.43 -3.73
CA ILE A 122 2.58 2.47 -3.87
C ILE A 122 1.94 3.87 -3.98
N GLY A 123 0.89 4.00 -4.79
CA GLY A 123 0.17 5.26 -4.94
C GLY A 123 -0.45 5.72 -3.63
N LEU A 124 -1.07 4.81 -2.87
CA LEU A 124 -1.60 5.11 -1.54
C LEU A 124 -0.48 5.59 -0.59
N ALA A 125 0.66 4.91 -0.57
CA ALA A 125 1.79 5.26 0.28
C ALA A 125 2.36 6.64 -0.05
N ALA A 126 2.59 6.90 -1.34
CA ALA A 126 3.24 8.13 -1.80
C ALA A 126 2.37 9.38 -1.65
N THR A 127 1.05 9.23 -1.55
CA THR A 127 0.11 10.35 -1.51
C THR A 127 -0.64 10.41 -0.19
N ILE A 128 -1.65 9.58 0.00
CA ILE A 128 -2.52 9.58 1.19
C ILE A 128 -1.73 9.25 2.45
N GLY A 129 -0.86 8.24 2.38
CA GLY A 129 0.02 7.86 3.48
C GLY A 129 0.97 9.00 3.86
N ALA A 130 1.71 9.53 2.90
CA ALA A 130 2.63 10.64 3.11
C ALA A 130 1.93 11.88 3.68
N GLY A 131 0.75 12.22 3.14
CA GLY A 131 -0.08 13.30 3.66
C GLY A 131 -0.52 13.06 5.10
N SER A 132 -0.95 11.84 5.44
CA SER A 132 -1.33 11.46 6.81
C SER A 132 -0.15 11.56 7.78
N THR A 133 1.06 11.16 7.35
CA THR A 133 2.28 11.31 8.15
C THR A 133 2.61 12.78 8.40
N ALA A 134 2.52 13.61 7.36
CA ALA A 134 2.80 15.04 7.47
C ALA A 134 1.80 15.75 8.40
N GLN A 135 0.50 15.47 8.26
CA GLN A 135 -0.54 16.05 9.11
C GLN A 135 -0.36 15.63 10.59
N LEU A 136 -0.20 14.34 10.87
CA LEU A 136 0.03 13.87 12.25
C LEU A 136 1.33 14.42 12.83
N GLY A 137 2.37 14.51 12.01
CA GLY A 137 3.64 15.10 12.42
C GLY A 137 3.53 16.59 12.73
N ALA A 138 2.77 17.34 11.94
CA ALA A 138 2.47 18.75 12.22
C ALA A 138 1.68 18.90 13.55
N MET A 139 0.63 18.10 13.76
CA MET A 139 -0.14 18.08 15.02
C MET A 139 0.71 17.69 16.22
N ARG A 140 1.73 16.85 16.03
CA ARG A 140 2.68 16.48 17.10
C ARG A 140 3.61 17.65 17.44
N VAL A 141 4.09 18.37 16.46
CA VAL A 141 4.99 19.52 16.63
C VAL A 141 4.25 20.73 17.25
N SER A 142 2.96 20.91 16.92
CA SER A 142 2.11 21.97 17.49
C SER A 142 1.47 21.58 18.83
N GLU A 143 1.81 20.44 19.41
CA GLU A 143 1.28 19.92 20.70
C GLU A 143 -0.25 19.66 20.68
N GLU A 144 -0.88 19.63 19.50
CA GLU A 144 -2.31 19.36 19.37
C GLU A 144 -2.70 17.96 19.86
N ILE A 145 -1.79 16.97 19.71
CA ILE A 145 -2.03 15.60 20.21
C ILE A 145 -2.11 15.60 21.75
N ASP A 146 -1.24 16.34 22.41
CA ASP A 146 -1.22 16.43 23.87
C ASP A 146 -2.42 17.27 24.38
N ALA A 147 -2.86 18.26 23.62
CA ALA A 147 -4.09 19.00 23.90
C ALA A 147 -5.33 18.11 23.85
N LEU A 148 -5.43 17.14 22.92
CA LEU A 148 -6.53 16.17 22.90
C LEU A 148 -6.56 15.32 24.18
N GLU A 149 -5.42 14.91 24.70
CA GLU A 149 -5.35 14.14 25.95
C GLU A 149 -5.85 14.95 27.14
N THR A 150 -5.56 16.25 27.21
CA THR A 150 -6.08 17.14 28.28
C THR A 150 -7.59 17.30 28.21
N MET A 151 -8.20 17.19 27.02
CA MET A 151 -9.66 17.17 26.81
C MET A 151 -10.29 15.77 26.99
N ALA A 152 -9.55 14.80 27.55
CA ALA A 152 -9.97 13.41 27.73
C ALA A 152 -10.36 12.68 26.41
N ILE A 153 -9.89 13.16 25.27
CA ILE A 153 -10.05 12.50 23.98
C ILE A 153 -8.84 11.56 23.78
N ARG A 154 -9.12 10.29 23.51
CA ARG A 154 -8.04 9.31 23.23
C ARG A 154 -7.46 9.53 21.85
N PRO A 155 -6.17 9.95 21.72
CA PRO A 155 -5.61 10.36 20.42
C PRO A 155 -5.52 9.20 19.42
N VAL A 156 -5.14 7.99 19.87
CA VAL A 156 -4.95 6.85 18.97
C VAL A 156 -6.25 6.46 18.25
N PRO A 157 -7.39 6.23 18.91
CA PRO A 157 -8.65 5.97 18.20
C PRO A 157 -9.10 7.13 17.31
N PHE A 158 -8.93 8.36 17.77
CA PHE A 158 -9.40 9.55 17.07
C PHE A 158 -8.56 9.93 15.87
N LEU A 159 -7.22 9.89 15.99
CA LEU A 159 -6.32 10.33 14.93
C LEU A 159 -5.82 9.17 14.07
N VAL A 160 -5.43 8.05 14.68
CA VAL A 160 -4.83 6.92 13.97
C VAL A 160 -5.90 6.02 13.40
N GLY A 161 -6.85 5.57 14.23
CA GLY A 161 -7.91 4.66 13.80
C GLY A 161 -8.75 5.19 12.65
N THR A 162 -9.12 6.48 12.69
CA THR A 162 -9.89 7.14 11.63
C THR A 162 -9.12 7.23 10.31
N ARG A 163 -7.81 7.55 10.36
CA ARG A 163 -6.96 7.64 9.16
C ARG A 163 -6.69 6.28 8.53
N VAL A 164 -6.47 5.25 9.35
CA VAL A 164 -6.30 3.87 8.86
C VAL A 164 -7.56 3.41 8.13
N LEU A 165 -8.73 3.62 8.71
CA LEU A 165 -10.01 3.31 8.07
C LEU A 165 -10.23 4.10 6.78
N ALA A 166 -9.94 5.40 6.79
CA ALA A 166 -10.08 6.24 5.60
C ALA A 166 -9.17 5.75 4.46
N GLY A 167 -7.92 5.38 4.76
CA GLY A 167 -7.00 4.81 3.77
C GLY A 167 -7.43 3.44 3.24
N MET A 168 -8.00 2.59 4.11
CA MET A 168 -8.57 1.30 3.68
C MET A 168 -9.80 1.46 2.76
N ILE A 169 -10.57 2.51 2.94
CA ILE A 169 -11.70 2.82 2.05
C ILE A 169 -11.19 3.44 0.75
N ALA A 170 -10.19 4.32 0.83
CA ALA A 170 -9.61 4.99 -0.33
C ALA A 170 -8.94 4.02 -1.32
N ILE A 171 -8.38 2.89 -0.84
CA ILE A 171 -7.75 1.90 -1.73
C ILE A 171 -8.76 1.26 -2.69
N VAL A 172 -10.04 1.18 -2.33
CA VAL A 172 -11.08 0.52 -3.15
C VAL A 172 -11.19 1.15 -4.54
N PRO A 173 -11.49 2.46 -4.67
CA PRO A 173 -11.54 3.09 -5.98
C PRO A 173 -10.16 3.17 -6.66
N LEU A 174 -9.07 3.31 -5.92
CA LEU A 174 -7.72 3.35 -6.48
C LEU A 174 -7.33 2.02 -7.13
N TYR A 175 -7.64 0.89 -6.47
CA TYR A 175 -7.41 -0.43 -7.02
C TYR A 175 -8.28 -0.70 -8.26
N ALA A 176 -9.57 -0.34 -8.21
CA ALA A 176 -10.46 -0.48 -9.36
C ALA A 176 -9.94 0.30 -10.58
N LEU A 177 -9.51 1.55 -10.37
CA LEU A 177 -8.86 2.34 -11.41
C LEU A 177 -7.61 1.66 -11.94
N ALA A 178 -6.75 1.15 -11.07
CA ALA A 178 -5.50 0.50 -11.43
C ALA A 178 -5.75 -0.74 -12.32
N VAL A 179 -6.73 -1.57 -11.97
CA VAL A 179 -7.10 -2.75 -12.78
C VAL A 179 -7.60 -2.33 -14.14
N ILE A 180 -8.57 -1.42 -14.20
CA ILE A 180 -9.18 -0.98 -15.46
C ILE A 180 -8.13 -0.31 -16.35
N ALA A 181 -7.32 0.60 -15.80
CA ALA A 181 -6.30 1.30 -16.56
C ALA A 181 -5.24 0.33 -17.12
N SER A 182 -4.81 -0.66 -16.34
CA SER A 182 -3.85 -1.66 -16.81
C SER A 182 -4.41 -2.53 -17.93
N PHE A 183 -5.67 -2.93 -17.85
CA PHE A 183 -6.33 -3.72 -18.90
C PHE A 183 -6.50 -2.94 -20.20
N VAL A 184 -6.95 -1.69 -20.09
CA VAL A 184 -7.10 -0.80 -21.26
C VAL A 184 -5.75 -0.58 -21.95
N ALA A 185 -4.70 -0.31 -21.17
CA ALA A 185 -3.36 -0.09 -21.71
C ALA A 185 -2.79 -1.35 -22.37
N ALA A 186 -2.97 -2.50 -21.75
CA ALA A 186 -2.47 -3.76 -22.29
C ALA A 186 -3.19 -4.14 -23.60
N ARG A 187 -4.51 -3.99 -23.63
CA ARG A 187 -5.29 -4.23 -24.85
C ARG A 187 -4.90 -3.26 -25.96
N PHE A 188 -4.77 -1.98 -25.64
CA PHE A 188 -4.33 -0.95 -26.61
C PHE A 188 -2.96 -1.29 -27.19
N ALA A 189 -1.97 -1.60 -26.34
CA ALA A 189 -0.64 -1.93 -26.78
C ALA A 189 -0.62 -3.17 -27.70
N THR A 190 -1.35 -4.22 -27.34
CA THR A 190 -1.36 -5.47 -28.11
C THR A 190 -2.11 -5.33 -29.42
N VAL A 191 -3.31 -4.74 -29.40
CA VAL A 191 -4.18 -4.68 -30.59
C VAL A 191 -3.79 -3.54 -31.52
N VAL A 192 -3.50 -2.34 -30.99
CA VAL A 192 -3.26 -1.14 -31.81
C VAL A 192 -1.80 -1.01 -32.20
N ILE A 193 -0.86 -1.23 -31.25
CA ILE A 193 0.57 -1.04 -31.53
C ILE A 193 1.15 -2.26 -32.27
N TYR A 194 0.85 -3.47 -31.81
CA TYR A 194 1.39 -4.70 -32.41
C TYR A 194 0.49 -5.30 -33.50
N GLY A 195 -0.74 -4.78 -33.71
CA GLY A 195 -1.63 -5.24 -34.75
C GLY A 195 -2.22 -6.63 -34.54
N GLN A 196 -2.17 -7.16 -33.30
CA GLN A 196 -2.80 -8.44 -32.98
C GLN A 196 -4.32 -8.34 -33.16
N SER A 197 -4.97 -9.40 -33.65
CA SER A 197 -6.42 -9.44 -33.75
C SER A 197 -7.07 -9.23 -32.37
N ALA A 198 -8.01 -8.28 -32.27
CA ALA A 198 -8.75 -8.01 -31.07
C ALA A 198 -9.47 -9.25 -30.52
N GLY A 199 -10.07 -10.06 -31.45
CA GLY A 199 -10.75 -11.30 -31.08
C GLY A 199 -9.81 -12.33 -30.44
N VAL A 200 -8.56 -12.44 -30.89
CA VAL A 200 -7.56 -13.34 -30.32
C VAL A 200 -7.17 -12.85 -28.92
N TYR A 201 -6.88 -11.56 -28.78
CA TYR A 201 -6.55 -10.99 -27.47
C TYR A 201 -7.70 -11.18 -26.48
N ASP A 202 -8.91 -10.78 -26.85
CA ASP A 202 -10.09 -10.82 -25.97
C ASP A 202 -10.46 -12.27 -25.59
N HIS A 203 -10.26 -13.24 -26.49
CA HIS A 203 -10.47 -14.67 -26.20
C HIS A 203 -9.52 -15.16 -25.10
N TYR A 204 -8.22 -14.97 -25.27
CA TYR A 204 -7.26 -15.43 -24.26
C TYR A 204 -7.36 -14.61 -22.96
N PHE A 205 -7.63 -13.31 -23.04
CA PHE A 205 -7.86 -12.48 -21.88
C PHE A 205 -9.06 -12.97 -21.05
N SER A 206 -10.22 -13.18 -21.68
CA SER A 206 -11.45 -13.61 -21.00
C SER A 206 -11.38 -15.05 -20.49
N THR A 207 -10.69 -15.94 -21.21
CA THR A 207 -10.50 -17.34 -20.80
C THR A 207 -9.68 -17.45 -19.51
N PHE A 208 -8.66 -16.60 -19.36
CA PHE A 208 -7.74 -16.67 -18.22
C PHE A 208 -8.00 -15.59 -17.15
N LEU A 209 -8.97 -14.72 -17.35
CA LEU A 209 -9.41 -13.79 -16.32
C LEU A 209 -10.34 -14.49 -15.34
N ILE A 210 -9.76 -15.02 -14.27
CA ILE A 210 -10.50 -15.77 -13.25
C ILE A 210 -11.09 -14.78 -12.23
N PRO A 211 -12.42 -14.71 -12.04
CA PRO A 211 -13.05 -13.77 -11.10
C PRO A 211 -12.57 -13.88 -9.67
N SER A 212 -12.23 -15.09 -9.19
CA SER A 212 -11.66 -15.29 -7.86
C SER A 212 -10.30 -14.61 -7.69
N ASP A 213 -9.49 -14.52 -8.75
CA ASP A 213 -8.19 -13.84 -8.68
C ASP A 213 -8.35 -12.33 -8.49
N ILE A 214 -9.39 -11.73 -9.08
CA ILE A 214 -9.71 -10.31 -8.85
C ILE A 214 -10.10 -10.09 -7.39
N LEU A 215 -10.89 -10.99 -6.80
CA LEU A 215 -11.27 -10.89 -5.38
C LEU A 215 -10.06 -11.03 -4.45
N TRP A 216 -9.17 -11.99 -4.73
CA TRP A 216 -7.95 -12.15 -3.94
C TRP A 216 -6.99 -10.98 -4.10
N SER A 217 -6.85 -10.45 -5.30
CA SER A 217 -6.05 -9.26 -5.57
C SER A 217 -6.63 -8.02 -4.88
N PHE A 218 -7.95 -7.90 -4.85
CA PHE A 218 -8.63 -6.85 -4.09
C PHE A 218 -8.38 -6.98 -2.58
N ALA A 219 -8.50 -8.19 -2.04
CA ALA A 219 -8.15 -8.45 -0.65
C ALA A 219 -6.69 -8.12 -0.35
N GLN A 220 -5.76 -8.46 -1.26
CA GLN A 220 -4.36 -8.08 -1.18
C GLN A 220 -4.17 -6.55 -1.11
N ALA A 221 -4.89 -5.79 -1.95
CA ALA A 221 -4.83 -4.32 -1.91
C ALA A 221 -5.32 -3.76 -0.56
N ILE A 222 -6.36 -4.34 0.05
CA ILE A 222 -6.84 -3.96 1.38
C ILE A 222 -5.78 -4.25 2.46
N PHE A 223 -5.13 -5.42 2.44
CA PHE A 223 -4.05 -5.72 3.38
C PHE A 223 -2.85 -4.79 3.21
N MET A 224 -2.51 -4.44 1.96
CA MET A 224 -1.50 -3.43 1.69
C MET A 224 -1.87 -2.07 2.26
N ALA A 225 -3.12 -1.62 2.04
CA ALA A 225 -3.60 -0.35 2.59
C ALA A 225 -3.51 -0.32 4.11
N LEU A 226 -3.91 -1.41 4.77
CA LEU A 226 -3.77 -1.55 6.21
C LEU A 226 -2.31 -1.40 6.65
N ALA A 227 -1.39 -2.15 6.05
CA ALA A 227 0.03 -2.09 6.39
C ALA A 227 0.63 -0.70 6.13
N VAL A 228 0.36 -0.11 4.98
CA VAL A 228 0.81 1.23 4.60
C VAL A 228 0.31 2.27 5.59
N MET A 229 -0.99 2.32 5.86
CA MET A 229 -1.57 3.32 6.77
C MET A 229 -1.09 3.16 8.21
N MET A 230 -0.88 1.93 8.67
CA MET A 230 -0.29 1.66 9.99
C MET A 230 1.12 2.24 10.10
N ILE A 231 1.96 2.01 9.09
CA ILE A 231 3.33 2.54 9.04
C ILE A 231 3.29 4.07 9.03
N HIS A 232 2.52 4.65 8.14
CA HIS A 232 2.44 6.10 7.99
C HIS A 232 1.92 6.81 9.24
N THR A 233 0.89 6.26 9.87
CA THR A 233 0.36 6.82 11.11
C THR A 233 1.32 6.67 12.28
N TYR A 234 2.10 5.58 12.34
CA TYR A 234 3.16 5.41 13.34
C TYR A 234 4.22 6.52 13.23
N TYR A 235 4.81 6.67 12.05
CA TYR A 235 5.86 7.66 11.85
C TYR A 235 5.36 9.10 12.03
N GLY A 236 4.12 9.39 11.68
CA GLY A 236 3.51 10.69 11.91
C GLY A 236 3.25 10.96 13.39
N TYR A 237 2.68 10.00 14.10
CA TYR A 237 2.34 10.12 15.52
C TYR A 237 3.57 10.32 16.42
N PHE A 238 4.69 9.70 16.07
CA PHE A 238 5.96 9.79 16.79
C PHE A 238 6.98 10.73 16.12
N ALA A 239 6.54 11.60 15.24
CA ALA A 239 7.43 12.58 14.61
C ALA A 239 8.03 13.51 15.68
N ALA A 240 9.33 13.80 15.59
CA ALA A 240 10.06 14.65 16.52
C ALA A 240 11.12 15.46 15.77
N GLY A 241 11.55 16.59 16.36
CA GLY A 241 12.57 17.46 15.76
C GLY A 241 12.01 18.59 14.91
N GLY A 242 10.77 19.01 15.19
CA GLY A 242 10.15 20.15 14.53
C GLY A 242 9.78 19.89 13.05
N PRO A 243 9.58 20.93 12.21
CA PRO A 243 9.18 20.78 10.82
C PRO A 243 10.13 19.93 9.98
N VAL A 244 11.43 20.01 10.22
CA VAL A 244 12.44 19.18 9.54
C VAL A 244 12.28 17.71 9.91
N GLY A 245 11.99 17.43 11.18
CA GLY A 245 11.73 16.08 11.67
C GLY A 245 10.47 15.45 11.06
N VAL A 246 9.44 16.25 10.79
CA VAL A 246 8.25 15.79 10.05
C VAL A 246 8.63 15.32 8.65
N GLY A 247 9.44 16.08 7.93
CA GLY A 247 9.93 15.68 6.61
C GLY A 247 10.72 14.36 6.64
N VAL A 248 11.57 14.17 7.66
CA VAL A 248 12.31 12.91 7.87
C VAL A 248 11.36 11.76 8.19
N ALA A 249 10.33 11.99 9.00
CA ALA A 249 9.32 10.97 9.32
C ALA A 249 8.55 10.52 8.07
N VAL A 250 8.13 11.45 7.21
CA VAL A 250 7.50 11.15 5.92
C VAL A 250 8.41 10.29 5.05
N GLY A 251 9.67 10.67 4.88
CA GLY A 251 10.62 9.90 4.08
C GLY A 251 10.87 8.49 4.62
N ASN A 252 10.92 8.33 5.95
CA ASN A 252 11.06 7.01 6.59
C ASN A 252 9.80 6.16 6.41
N ALA A 253 8.60 6.77 6.57
CA ALA A 253 7.32 6.08 6.39
C ALA A 253 7.16 5.57 4.96
N VAL A 254 7.46 6.38 3.95
CA VAL A 254 7.41 5.98 2.54
C VAL A 254 8.36 4.81 2.27
N ARG A 255 9.61 4.90 2.72
CA ARG A 255 10.57 3.79 2.54
C ARG A 255 10.10 2.49 3.19
N ALA A 256 9.63 2.55 4.43
CA ALA A 256 9.13 1.38 5.15
C ALA A 256 7.87 0.80 4.50
N SER A 257 6.96 1.64 4.03
CA SER A 257 5.73 1.19 3.37
C SER A 257 5.98 0.57 1.99
N LEU A 258 6.96 1.05 1.23
CA LEU A 258 7.36 0.39 -0.03
C LEU A 258 7.88 -1.03 0.21
N VAL A 259 8.71 -1.23 1.24
CA VAL A 259 9.15 -2.57 1.65
C VAL A 259 7.96 -3.43 2.09
N ALA A 260 7.02 -2.86 2.86
CA ALA A 260 5.82 -3.57 3.30
C ALA A 260 4.93 -3.98 2.12
N VAL A 261 4.73 -3.12 1.12
CA VAL A 261 3.96 -3.43 -0.10
C VAL A 261 4.55 -4.65 -0.81
N VAL A 262 5.87 -4.69 -1.03
CA VAL A 262 6.54 -5.85 -1.66
C VAL A 262 6.43 -7.09 -0.79
N THR A 263 6.61 -6.96 0.52
CA THR A 263 6.52 -8.09 1.46
C THR A 263 5.11 -8.66 1.51
N VAL A 264 4.08 -7.83 1.59
CA VAL A 264 2.66 -8.25 1.58
C VAL A 264 2.33 -8.93 0.25
N THR A 265 2.81 -8.38 -0.87
CA THR A 265 2.63 -9.02 -2.19
C THR A 265 3.23 -10.43 -2.20
N LEU A 266 4.47 -10.58 -1.76
CA LEU A 266 5.15 -11.86 -1.72
C LEU A 266 4.41 -12.88 -0.83
N LEU A 267 4.07 -12.47 0.40
CA LEU A 267 3.41 -13.36 1.36
C LEU A 267 2.03 -13.81 0.87
N ILE A 268 1.22 -12.89 0.35
CA ILE A 268 -0.11 -13.22 -0.15
C ILE A 268 -0.01 -14.06 -1.43
N SER A 269 0.91 -13.71 -2.34
CA SER A 269 1.15 -14.52 -3.54
C SER A 269 1.57 -15.94 -3.20
N LEU A 270 2.45 -16.14 -2.23
CA LEU A 270 2.84 -17.47 -1.76
C LEU A 270 1.69 -18.22 -1.08
N ALA A 271 0.90 -17.52 -0.25
CA ALA A 271 -0.21 -18.14 0.47
C ALA A 271 -1.35 -18.59 -0.46
N ILE A 272 -1.67 -17.78 -1.47
CA ILE A 272 -2.81 -18.03 -2.36
C ILE A 272 -2.40 -18.89 -3.56
N TYR A 273 -1.26 -18.59 -4.17
CA TYR A 273 -0.85 -19.18 -5.44
C TYR A 273 0.28 -20.23 -5.29
N GLY A 274 1.00 -20.24 -4.16
CA GLY A 274 2.14 -21.11 -3.94
C GLY A 274 1.80 -22.57 -3.68
N THR A 275 0.58 -22.85 -3.21
CA THR A 275 0.14 -24.24 -2.88
C THR A 275 -0.80 -24.84 -3.92
N SER A 276 -1.40 -24.03 -4.78
CA SER A 276 -2.29 -24.48 -5.84
C SER A 276 -1.55 -24.45 -7.17
N GLY A 277 -1.23 -25.63 -7.70
CA GLY A 277 -0.76 -25.80 -9.08
C GLY A 277 -1.86 -25.47 -10.10
N ASN A 278 -2.52 -24.33 -9.95
CA ASN A 278 -3.67 -23.87 -10.75
C ASN A 278 -3.28 -23.41 -12.16
N PHE A 279 -2.28 -24.05 -12.77
CA PHE A 279 -2.14 -24.02 -14.22
C PHE A 279 -2.90 -25.21 -14.81
N HIS A 280 -4.23 -25.12 -14.85
CA HIS A 280 -5.02 -25.98 -15.71
C HIS A 280 -4.95 -25.41 -17.13
N LEU A 281 -4.01 -25.90 -17.93
CA LEU A 281 -3.92 -25.63 -19.37
C LEU A 281 -4.94 -26.49 -20.17
N SER A 282 -5.75 -27.29 -19.48
CA SER A 282 -6.83 -28.10 -20.06
C SER A 282 -8.17 -27.57 -19.58
N GLY A 283 -8.79 -26.72 -20.42
CA GLY A 283 -10.22 -26.49 -20.42
C GLY A 283 -10.90 -27.53 -21.30
#